data_f7b17a25a0c6e13b40806f6d931f1903
#
_entry.id   f7b17a25a0c6e13b40806f6d931f1903
#
_cell.length_a   1.000
_cell.length_b   1.000
_cell.length_c   1.000
_cell.angle_alpha   90.00
_cell.angle_beta   90.00
_cell.angle_gamma   90.00
#
_symmetry.space_group_name_H-M   'P 1'
#
loop_
_entity.id
_entity.type
_entity.pdbx_description
1 polymer ?
#
loop_
_entity_poly.entity_id
_entity_poly.type
_entity_poly.pdbx_seq_one_letter_code
_entity_poly.pdbx_strand_id
1 'polypeptide(L)'
;MGLTLNRRNFLKSSLLYCISTSATSHPFCHLSQAREAMDHRAMFYKKGDRDLVHCELCFRRCTIPEGRRGFCRVRENQKGELRSLVYGKPVALQIDPIELEPMYHMVPGHKNLCVYTASCNFRCKHCQNWSVSQSAPEQISAMKFTPEEIVEETLKQGCQSISNSINEPTVFFEMMYDVVRIAKKKELLTLCHTNGGMARTPMIELLKFLDGVTVDLKSFSPKFYQEISEAKLQPVLETLKTIRESGKHLEIVNLIIPTLNDDMADIRKMCKWIGANLGKETPIHFTRFSPQYKMTHLPPTPIRTLEQAMDMARKEGLKYVYVGNVVGHPANNTFCPKCNKKLIERSHFIMLKNHLKNGCCPTCNEKIPGVWN
;
A
#
# COMPACT_ATOMS: atom_id res chain seq x y z
N MET A 1 1.32 -21.22 -25.93
CA MET A 1 2.38 -20.88 -24.96
C MET A 1 1.86 -19.69 -24.15
N GLY A 2 1.34 -19.93 -22.95
CA GLY A 2 0.74 -18.91 -22.11
C GLY A 2 1.81 -18.13 -21.35
N LEU A 3 1.95 -16.85 -21.62
CA LEU A 3 2.74 -15.93 -20.83
C LEU A 3 2.05 -15.71 -19.47
N THR A 4 2.62 -16.25 -18.41
CA THR A 4 2.21 -15.94 -17.04
C THR A 4 2.64 -14.51 -16.71
N LEU A 5 1.71 -13.56 -16.86
CA LEU A 5 1.88 -12.19 -16.40
C LEU A 5 1.82 -12.18 -14.85
N ASN A 6 2.98 -12.21 -14.22
CA ASN A 6 3.11 -11.88 -12.80
C ASN A 6 3.68 -10.45 -12.67
N ARG A 7 3.57 -9.86 -11.48
CA ARG A 7 4.04 -8.50 -11.17
C ARG A 7 5.49 -8.22 -11.62
N ARG A 8 6.34 -9.24 -11.63
CA ARG A 8 7.75 -9.16 -12.02
C ARG A 8 7.93 -9.04 -13.54
N ASN A 9 7.08 -9.71 -14.33
CA ASN A 9 7.13 -9.64 -15.78
C ASN A 9 6.52 -8.32 -16.29
N PHE A 10 5.51 -7.78 -15.58
CA PHE A 10 4.97 -6.47 -15.84
C PHE A 10 6.01 -5.36 -15.60
N LEU A 11 6.75 -5.41 -14.47
CA LEU A 11 7.85 -4.47 -14.18
C LEU A 11 8.98 -4.54 -15.21
N LYS A 12 9.29 -5.73 -15.76
CA LYS A 12 10.29 -5.87 -16.83
C LYS A 12 9.79 -5.31 -18.17
N SER A 13 8.52 -5.44 -18.48
CA SER A 13 7.93 -4.91 -19.73
C SER A 13 7.90 -3.38 -19.73
N SER A 14 7.65 -2.75 -18.58
CA SER A 14 7.68 -1.28 -18.46
C SER A 14 9.09 -0.69 -18.61
N LEU A 15 10.12 -1.43 -18.21
CA LEU A 15 11.53 -1.01 -18.41
C LEU A 15 12.00 -1.15 -19.86
N LEU A 16 11.41 -2.05 -20.64
CA LEU A 16 11.80 -2.28 -22.06
C LEU A 16 11.18 -1.27 -23.02
N TYR A 17 10.15 -0.51 -22.61
CA TYR A 17 9.54 0.51 -23.48
C TYR A 17 10.31 1.83 -23.54
N CYS A 18 11.34 2.01 -22.72
CA CYS A 18 12.20 3.21 -22.72
C CYS A 18 13.44 3.12 -23.63
N ILE A 19 13.67 2.05 -24.39
CA ILE A 19 14.95 1.83 -25.12
C ILE A 19 14.81 1.76 -26.64
N SER A 20 13.64 1.95 -27.23
CA SER A 20 13.54 1.94 -28.70
C SER A 20 12.63 3.00 -29.27
N THR A 21 13.11 4.25 -29.33
CA THR A 21 12.76 5.18 -30.40
C THR A 21 13.95 6.09 -30.69
N SER A 22 14.32 6.07 -31.95
CA SER A 22 15.34 6.85 -32.64
C SER A 22 15.43 8.33 -32.26
N ALA A 23 16.66 8.83 -32.31
CA ALA A 23 17.10 10.21 -32.21
C ALA A 23 16.16 11.23 -32.87
N THR A 24 15.32 11.87 -32.06
CA THR A 24 14.80 13.19 -32.29
C THR A 24 14.93 13.96 -30.99
N SER A 25 15.62 15.07 -31.08
CA SER A 25 15.97 16.01 -30.00
C SER A 25 14.76 16.36 -29.13
N HIS A 26 14.64 15.75 -27.95
CA HIS A 26 13.69 16.15 -26.92
C HIS A 26 14.34 17.18 -26.00
N PRO A 27 13.65 18.28 -25.63
CA PRO A 27 14.20 19.38 -24.84
C PRO A 27 14.43 19.05 -23.37
N PHE A 28 14.50 17.78 -22.97
CA PHE A 28 14.72 17.34 -21.59
C PHE A 28 16.19 17.27 -21.15
N CYS A 29 17.14 17.60 -22.03
CA CYS A 29 18.58 17.47 -21.74
C CYS A 29 19.21 18.72 -21.09
N HIS A 30 18.47 19.76 -20.72
CA HIS A 30 19.04 21.02 -20.18
C HIS A 30 18.58 21.41 -18.78
N LEU A 31 18.13 20.50 -17.93
CA LEU A 31 17.85 20.78 -16.51
C LEU A 31 18.78 20.02 -15.54
N SER A 32 20.03 19.79 -15.93
CA SER A 32 21.08 19.32 -15.03
C SER A 32 21.81 20.45 -14.30
N GLN A 33 21.11 21.43 -13.75
CA GLN A 33 21.64 22.18 -12.63
C GLN A 33 21.52 21.29 -11.40
N ALA A 34 22.64 21.09 -10.70
CA ALA A 34 22.71 20.34 -9.45
C ALA A 34 21.71 20.95 -8.46
N ARG A 35 20.46 20.45 -8.44
CA ARG A 35 19.55 20.70 -7.32
C ARG A 35 20.21 20.09 -6.09
N GLU A 36 20.60 20.92 -5.12
CA GLU A 36 21.05 20.46 -3.81
C GLU A 36 20.10 19.39 -3.28
N ALA A 37 20.67 18.38 -2.63
CA ALA A 37 19.85 17.34 -1.99
C ALA A 37 18.85 18.07 -1.08
N MET A 38 17.53 17.89 -1.30
CA MET A 38 16.52 18.55 -0.49
C MET A 38 16.67 18.07 0.95
N ASP A 39 17.35 18.89 1.76
CA ASP A 39 17.52 18.65 3.18
C ASP A 39 16.19 18.95 3.87
N HIS A 40 15.39 17.91 4.09
CA HIS A 40 14.04 18.06 4.61
C HIS A 40 13.95 17.65 6.08
N ARG A 41 13.51 18.58 6.93
CA ARG A 41 13.27 18.32 8.35
C ARG A 41 12.12 17.32 8.49
N ALA A 42 12.36 16.25 9.25
CA ALA A 42 11.35 15.25 9.53
C ALA A 42 10.26 15.78 10.47
N MET A 43 9.05 15.25 10.34
CA MET A 43 7.92 15.49 11.26
C MET A 43 7.91 14.43 12.37
N PHE A 44 7.11 14.66 13.43
CA PHE A 44 6.84 13.69 14.48
C PHE A 44 8.09 13.14 15.17
N TYR A 45 8.86 14.05 15.79
CA TYR A 45 9.94 13.70 16.70
C TYR A 45 10.06 14.73 17.83
N LYS A 46 10.73 14.33 18.91
CA LYS A 46 11.11 15.20 20.03
C LYS A 46 12.61 15.23 20.15
N LYS A 47 13.15 16.39 20.53
CA LYS A 47 14.54 16.52 20.94
C LYS A 47 14.69 15.95 22.34
N GLY A 48 15.74 15.18 22.57
CA GLY A 48 16.18 14.69 23.87
C GLY A 48 17.46 15.42 24.32
N ASP A 49 18.02 14.95 25.43
CA ASP A 49 19.29 15.47 25.94
C ASP A 49 20.47 15.08 25.04
N ARG A 50 21.53 15.87 25.03
CA ARG A 50 22.79 15.58 24.33
C ARG A 50 22.58 15.24 22.84
N ASP A 51 21.79 16.07 22.16
CA ASP A 51 21.44 15.90 20.75
C ASP A 51 20.78 14.58 20.39
N LEU A 52 20.22 13.84 21.35
CA LEU A 52 19.35 12.71 21.07
C LEU A 52 18.05 13.17 20.40
N VAL A 53 17.49 12.30 19.55
CA VAL A 53 16.18 12.51 18.94
C VAL A 53 15.29 11.27 19.21
N HIS A 54 14.07 11.51 19.65
CA HIS A 54 13.04 10.50 19.84
C HIS A 54 12.03 10.56 18.69
N CYS A 55 12.11 9.62 17.76
CA CYS A 55 11.18 9.55 16.62
C CYS A 55 9.83 8.99 17.07
N GLU A 56 8.74 9.71 16.79
CA GLU A 56 7.37 9.35 17.17
C GLU A 56 6.49 8.91 15.99
N LEU A 57 7.08 8.76 14.79
CA LEU A 57 6.33 8.50 13.56
C LEU A 57 5.68 7.11 13.51
N CYS A 58 6.32 6.09 14.04
CA CYS A 58 5.83 4.73 13.98
C CYS A 58 6.00 3.96 15.30
N PHE A 59 5.47 2.76 15.37
CA PHE A 59 5.51 1.89 16.57
C PHE A 59 6.93 1.60 17.10
N ARG A 60 7.97 1.82 16.29
CA ARG A 60 9.38 1.59 16.68
C ARG A 60 9.87 2.56 17.76
N ARG A 61 9.36 3.79 17.77
CA ARG A 61 9.73 4.80 18.76
C ARG A 61 11.25 4.90 18.95
N CYS A 62 12.01 4.99 17.85
CA CYS A 62 13.46 4.98 17.87
C CYS A 62 14.03 6.16 18.67
N THR A 63 14.97 5.88 19.58
CA THR A 63 15.89 6.88 20.12
C THR A 63 17.14 6.88 19.26
N ILE A 64 17.45 8.03 18.65
CA ILE A 64 18.45 8.15 17.59
C ILE A 64 19.54 9.11 18.04
N PRO A 65 20.77 8.63 18.34
CA PRO A 65 21.93 9.48 18.62
C PRO A 65 22.34 10.33 17.39
N GLU A 66 23.12 11.37 17.62
CA GLU A 66 23.68 12.20 16.54
C GLU A 66 24.44 11.35 15.50
N GLY A 67 24.29 11.68 14.23
CA GLY A 67 24.88 10.98 13.08
C GLY A 67 24.33 9.56 12.86
N ARG A 68 23.32 9.11 13.62
CA ARG A 68 22.72 7.77 13.48
C ARG A 68 21.33 7.86 12.86
N ARG A 69 20.88 6.71 12.35
CA ARG A 69 19.57 6.54 11.72
C ARG A 69 18.63 5.69 12.56
N GLY A 70 17.34 5.95 12.42
CA GLY A 70 16.32 5.05 12.94
C GLY A 70 16.33 3.69 12.22
N PHE A 71 15.57 2.73 12.74
CA PHE A 71 15.45 1.38 12.17
C PHE A 71 15.09 1.38 10.67
N CYS A 72 14.28 2.33 10.22
CA CYS A 72 13.91 2.49 8.82
C CYS A 72 15.04 2.98 7.91
N ARG A 73 16.22 3.39 8.44
CA ARG A 73 17.41 3.84 7.70
C ARG A 73 17.26 5.10 6.85
N VAL A 74 16.07 5.72 6.84
CA VAL A 74 15.77 6.92 6.04
C VAL A 74 15.52 8.16 6.88
N ARG A 75 15.58 8.06 8.20
CA ARG A 75 15.47 9.16 9.14
C ARG A 75 16.75 9.24 9.97
N GLU A 76 17.48 10.33 9.80
CA GLU A 76 18.80 10.54 10.39
C GLU A 76 18.79 11.72 11.36
N ASN A 77 19.43 11.56 12.50
CA ASN A 77 19.66 12.65 13.43
C ASN A 77 20.90 13.44 13.02
N GLN A 78 20.70 14.70 12.69
CA GLN A 78 21.77 15.66 12.36
C GLN A 78 21.73 16.78 13.37
N LYS A 79 22.66 16.75 14.35
CA LYS A 79 22.80 17.78 15.41
C LYS A 79 21.50 18.05 16.16
N GLY A 80 20.84 16.99 16.66
CA GLY A 80 19.58 17.12 17.39
C GLY A 80 18.34 17.44 16.53
N GLU A 81 18.47 17.41 15.20
CA GLU A 81 17.36 17.53 14.27
C GLU A 81 17.19 16.26 13.45
N LEU A 82 15.96 15.75 13.37
CA LEU A 82 15.67 14.59 12.55
C LEU A 82 15.41 15.01 11.10
N ARG A 83 16.14 14.40 10.17
CA ARG A 83 16.05 14.65 8.72
C ARG A 83 15.49 13.47 7.97
N SER A 84 14.70 13.72 6.94
CA SER A 84 14.21 12.72 5.97
C SER A 84 15.19 12.63 4.80
N LEU A 85 15.79 11.46 4.59
CA LEU A 85 16.78 11.25 3.52
C LEU A 85 16.14 10.91 2.17
N VAL A 86 14.83 10.70 2.14
CA VAL A 86 14.05 10.26 0.95
C VAL A 86 13.04 11.29 0.46
N TYR A 87 12.94 12.45 1.09
CA TYR A 87 12.08 13.54 0.62
C TYR A 87 12.54 14.02 -0.76
N GLY A 88 11.58 14.13 -1.68
CA GLY A 88 11.87 14.50 -3.07
C GLY A 88 12.68 13.47 -3.86
N LYS A 89 12.81 12.24 -3.34
CA LYS A 89 13.61 11.17 -3.95
C LYS A 89 12.77 9.90 -4.19
N PRO A 90 11.74 9.93 -5.04
CA PRO A 90 11.03 8.70 -5.41
C PRO A 90 11.97 7.78 -6.18
N VAL A 91 11.87 6.47 -5.93
CA VAL A 91 12.58 5.44 -6.70
C VAL A 91 11.93 5.30 -8.07
N ALA A 92 10.60 5.39 -8.12
CA ALA A 92 9.86 5.47 -9.36
C ALA A 92 8.48 6.12 -9.15
N LEU A 93 7.90 6.57 -10.27
CA LEU A 93 6.50 6.92 -10.43
C LEU A 93 5.91 5.90 -11.41
N GLN A 94 4.97 5.06 -10.92
CA GLN A 94 4.44 3.95 -11.68
C GLN A 94 2.95 4.15 -11.94
N ILE A 95 2.50 3.92 -13.19
CA ILE A 95 1.09 4.02 -13.54
C ILE A 95 0.50 2.62 -13.54
N ASP A 96 -0.51 2.42 -12.70
CA ASP A 96 -1.20 1.15 -12.52
C ASP A 96 -2.72 1.32 -12.54
N PRO A 97 -3.49 0.26 -12.84
CA PRO A 97 -4.91 0.26 -12.52
C PRO A 97 -5.09 0.24 -11.00
N ILE A 98 -6.13 0.89 -10.50
CA ILE A 98 -6.41 1.01 -9.06
C ILE A 98 -6.54 -0.37 -8.38
N GLU A 99 -6.98 -1.38 -9.10
CA GLU A 99 -7.11 -2.74 -8.62
C GLU A 99 -5.77 -3.36 -8.18
N LEU A 100 -4.62 -2.82 -8.65
CA LEU A 100 -3.29 -3.27 -8.23
C LEU A 100 -2.95 -2.79 -6.81
N GLU A 101 -3.58 -1.69 -6.35
CA GLU A 101 -3.47 -1.18 -4.96
C GLU A 101 -4.39 -1.90 -3.96
N PRO A 102 -4.92 -3.07 -4.26
CA PRO A 102 -6.17 -3.71 -3.83
C PRO A 102 -7.22 -2.74 -3.26
N MET A 103 -7.65 -1.80 -4.12
CA MET A 103 -8.75 -0.86 -3.88
C MET A 103 -9.91 -1.20 -4.81
N TYR A 104 -10.72 -2.20 -4.46
CA TYR A 104 -11.78 -2.72 -5.32
C TYR A 104 -13.09 -1.92 -5.21
N HIS A 105 -13.27 -1.18 -4.12
CA HIS A 105 -14.43 -0.35 -3.86
C HIS A 105 -14.15 1.15 -4.00
N MET A 106 -13.15 1.52 -4.82
CA MET A 106 -12.80 2.92 -5.07
C MET A 106 -12.64 3.17 -6.56
N VAL A 107 -13.67 3.75 -7.18
CA VAL A 107 -13.73 4.11 -8.61
C VAL A 107 -13.03 3.07 -9.50
N PRO A 108 -13.58 1.85 -9.62
CA PRO A 108 -12.91 0.74 -10.30
C PRO A 108 -12.49 1.07 -11.73
N GLY A 109 -11.32 0.58 -12.14
CA GLY A 109 -10.79 0.69 -13.49
C GLY A 109 -10.09 1.99 -13.83
N HIS A 110 -9.95 2.93 -12.88
CA HIS A 110 -9.22 4.17 -13.16
C HIS A 110 -7.70 3.99 -13.10
N LYS A 111 -6.98 4.92 -13.74
CA LYS A 111 -5.53 5.00 -13.70
C LYS A 111 -5.06 5.66 -12.40
N ASN A 112 -4.12 5.04 -11.74
CA ASN A 112 -3.49 5.49 -10.53
C ASN A 112 -2.00 5.72 -10.75
N LEU A 113 -1.44 6.83 -10.28
CA LEU A 113 0.01 7.02 -10.19
C LEU A 113 0.49 6.62 -8.81
N CYS A 114 1.34 5.59 -8.75
CA CYS A 114 1.94 5.08 -7.52
C CYS A 114 3.31 5.70 -7.27
N VAL A 115 3.50 6.27 -6.08
CA VAL A 115 4.76 6.86 -5.61
C VAL A 115 5.39 5.95 -4.57
N TYR A 116 6.68 5.71 -4.68
CA TYR A 116 7.44 4.95 -3.69
C TYR A 116 8.90 5.37 -3.58
N THR A 117 9.50 5.11 -2.41
CA THR A 117 10.87 5.45 -2.09
C THR A 117 11.67 4.23 -1.65
N ALA A 118 12.83 4.42 -1.04
CA ALA A 118 13.60 3.33 -0.46
C ALA A 118 13.15 2.99 0.98
N SER A 119 13.36 1.73 1.38
CA SER A 119 13.28 1.21 2.74
C SER A 119 11.86 0.97 3.30
N CYS A 120 11.80 0.47 4.54
CA CYS A 120 10.58 0.10 5.25
C CYS A 120 10.86 0.10 6.77
N ASN A 121 9.83 0.24 7.59
CA ASN A 121 9.90 0.10 9.05
C ASN A 121 9.64 -1.35 9.53
N PHE A 122 9.34 -2.30 8.61
CA PHE A 122 9.29 -3.75 8.85
C PHE A 122 10.47 -4.45 8.14
N ARG A 123 10.71 -5.73 8.50
CA ARG A 123 11.72 -6.62 7.88
C ARG A 123 11.11 -7.94 7.46
N CYS A 124 9.99 -7.87 6.73
CA CYS A 124 9.25 -9.07 6.31
C CYS A 124 10.12 -10.01 5.48
N LYS A 125 10.29 -11.24 5.93
CA LYS A 125 11.08 -12.28 5.23
C LYS A 125 10.47 -12.68 3.88
N HIS A 126 9.16 -12.47 3.72
CA HIS A 126 8.37 -12.74 2.51
C HIS A 126 8.19 -11.52 1.59
N CYS A 127 8.94 -10.45 1.81
CA CYS A 127 8.71 -9.19 1.09
C CYS A 127 8.85 -9.36 -0.42
N GLN A 128 7.78 -9.08 -1.15
CA GLN A 128 7.77 -9.13 -2.61
C GLN A 128 8.59 -7.98 -3.22
N ASN A 129 8.56 -6.82 -2.58
CA ASN A 129 9.27 -5.62 -3.01
C ASN A 129 10.58 -5.43 -2.22
N TRP A 130 11.26 -6.53 -1.86
CA TRP A 130 12.44 -6.50 -1.00
C TRP A 130 13.59 -5.67 -1.55
N SER A 131 13.78 -5.65 -2.87
CA SER A 131 14.83 -4.88 -3.54
C SER A 131 14.73 -3.37 -3.29
N VAL A 132 13.52 -2.87 -3.03
CA VAL A 132 13.24 -1.48 -2.67
C VAL A 132 13.08 -1.34 -1.16
N SER A 133 12.20 -2.16 -0.56
CA SER A 133 11.81 -2.06 0.86
C SER A 133 12.92 -2.42 1.83
N GLN A 134 13.91 -3.23 1.42
CA GLN A 134 15.01 -3.64 2.30
C GLN A 134 16.33 -2.92 1.97
N SER A 135 16.32 -1.99 1.02
CA SER A 135 17.48 -1.17 0.66
C SER A 135 17.53 0.12 1.47
N ALA A 136 18.75 0.58 1.79
CA ALA A 136 18.97 1.93 2.26
C ALA A 136 18.92 2.93 1.08
N PRO A 137 18.70 4.23 1.30
CA PRO A 137 18.62 5.21 0.22
C PRO A 137 19.82 5.22 -0.73
N GLU A 138 21.01 4.94 -0.20
CA GLU A 138 22.27 4.95 -0.97
C GLU A 138 22.44 3.70 -1.85
N GLN A 139 21.65 2.67 -1.61
CA GLN A 139 21.75 1.37 -2.31
C GLN A 139 20.83 1.29 -3.53
N ILE A 140 20.04 2.34 -3.79
CA ILE A 140 19.05 2.34 -4.88
C ILE A 140 19.03 3.71 -5.56
N SER A 141 18.99 3.70 -6.87
CA SER A 141 18.82 4.94 -7.65
C SER A 141 17.45 5.54 -7.40
N ALA A 142 17.40 6.84 -7.20
CA ALA A 142 16.18 7.60 -7.02
C ALA A 142 16.14 8.79 -7.98
N MET A 143 14.96 9.14 -8.44
CA MET A 143 14.71 10.37 -9.20
C MET A 143 14.69 11.58 -8.27
N LYS A 144 14.62 12.78 -8.82
CA LYS A 144 14.40 14.01 -8.05
C LYS A 144 13.11 14.64 -8.52
N PHE A 145 12.14 14.70 -7.62
CA PHE A 145 10.83 15.31 -7.87
C PHE A 145 10.37 16.08 -6.63
N THR A 146 9.89 17.29 -6.81
CA THR A 146 9.12 17.96 -5.76
C THR A 146 7.72 17.36 -5.65
N PRO A 147 7.00 17.53 -4.53
CA PRO A 147 5.60 17.11 -4.43
C PRO A 147 4.72 17.71 -5.52
N GLU A 148 4.95 18.97 -5.91
CA GLU A 148 4.24 19.66 -6.99
C GLU A 148 4.47 18.96 -8.33
N GLU A 149 5.72 18.67 -8.67
CA GLU A 149 6.08 17.97 -9.92
C GLU A 149 5.45 16.56 -9.99
N ILE A 150 5.35 15.85 -8.86
CA ILE A 150 4.67 14.55 -8.80
C ILE A 150 3.18 14.69 -9.11
N VAL A 151 2.51 15.69 -8.54
CA VAL A 151 1.09 15.93 -8.79
C VAL A 151 0.85 16.39 -10.23
N GLU A 152 1.72 17.25 -10.78
CA GLU A 152 1.67 17.67 -12.18
C GLU A 152 1.84 16.48 -13.13
N GLU A 153 2.79 15.58 -12.85
CA GLU A 153 2.98 14.36 -13.65
C GLU A 153 1.75 13.45 -13.56
N THR A 154 1.10 13.33 -12.39
CA THR A 154 -0.15 12.58 -12.22
C THR A 154 -1.24 13.08 -13.16
N LEU A 155 -1.45 14.41 -13.20
CA LEU A 155 -2.43 15.04 -14.08
C LEU A 155 -2.08 14.88 -15.56
N LYS A 156 -0.82 15.08 -15.92
CA LYS A 156 -0.31 14.95 -17.29
C LYS A 156 -0.50 13.54 -17.84
N GLN A 157 -0.38 12.51 -17.01
CA GLN A 157 -0.59 11.12 -17.37
C GLN A 157 -2.08 10.73 -17.42
N GLY A 158 -2.99 11.65 -17.09
CA GLY A 158 -4.43 11.40 -17.04
C GLY A 158 -4.83 10.42 -15.94
N CYS A 159 -4.06 10.36 -14.84
CA CYS A 159 -4.40 9.58 -13.67
C CYS A 159 -5.46 10.31 -12.83
N GLN A 160 -6.41 9.55 -12.29
CA GLN A 160 -7.48 10.09 -11.44
C GLN A 160 -7.15 10.00 -9.94
N SER A 161 -6.11 9.24 -9.61
CA SER A 161 -5.63 9.11 -8.24
C SER A 161 -4.10 9.09 -8.17
N ILE A 162 -3.63 9.36 -6.95
CA ILE A 162 -2.24 9.17 -6.56
C ILE A 162 -2.18 8.29 -5.31
N SER A 163 -1.40 7.22 -5.37
CA SER A 163 -1.17 6.32 -4.25
C SER A 163 0.27 6.39 -3.77
N ASN A 164 0.45 6.14 -2.49
CA ASN A 164 1.74 5.95 -1.85
C ASN A 164 1.81 4.49 -1.39
N SER A 165 2.68 3.67 -2.02
CA SER A 165 2.62 2.22 -1.91
C SER A 165 3.97 1.53 -2.16
N ILE A 166 3.99 0.25 -2.57
CA ILE A 166 5.14 -0.60 -2.94
C ILE A 166 6.09 -0.89 -1.78
N ASN A 167 6.78 0.13 -1.22
CA ASN A 167 7.47 0.03 0.06
C ASN A 167 6.51 0.45 1.19
N GLU A 168 6.98 1.10 2.22
CA GLU A 168 6.13 1.55 3.33
C GLU A 168 6.00 3.07 3.34
N PRO A 169 4.82 3.64 3.11
CA PRO A 169 4.61 5.09 3.09
C PRO A 169 4.98 5.81 4.38
N THR A 170 4.88 5.15 5.53
CA THR A 170 5.31 5.73 6.82
C THR A 170 6.74 6.26 6.76
N VAL A 171 7.65 5.61 6.04
CA VAL A 171 9.07 5.99 6.07
C VAL A 171 9.39 7.22 5.21
N PHE A 172 8.49 7.59 4.29
CA PHE A 172 8.57 8.83 3.49
C PHE A 172 7.37 9.76 3.78
N PHE A 173 6.96 9.81 5.02
CA PHE A 173 5.76 10.51 5.48
C PHE A 173 5.68 11.94 4.98
N GLU A 174 6.73 12.72 5.11
CA GLU A 174 6.76 14.15 4.76
C GLU A 174 6.46 14.38 3.28
N MET A 175 7.09 13.57 2.41
CA MET A 175 6.86 13.62 0.97
C MET A 175 5.41 13.21 0.62
N MET A 176 4.93 12.09 1.19
CA MET A 176 3.55 11.66 1.02
C MET A 176 2.57 12.73 1.49
N TYR A 177 2.80 13.32 2.67
CA TYR A 177 1.93 14.33 3.27
C TYR A 177 1.79 15.56 2.37
N ASP A 178 2.89 16.07 1.83
CA ASP A 178 2.85 17.21 0.92
C ASP A 178 2.19 16.85 -0.42
N VAL A 179 2.51 15.68 -0.98
CA VAL A 179 1.89 15.18 -2.23
C VAL A 179 0.38 15.08 -2.09
N VAL A 180 -0.14 14.40 -1.04
CA VAL A 180 -1.61 14.22 -0.91
C VAL A 180 -2.32 15.55 -0.62
N ARG A 181 -1.68 16.46 0.09
CA ARG A 181 -2.21 17.79 0.38
C ARG A 181 -2.34 18.67 -0.87
N ILE A 182 -1.37 18.57 -1.79
CA ILE A 182 -1.42 19.28 -3.08
C ILE A 182 -2.42 18.60 -4.01
N ALA A 183 -2.41 17.27 -4.08
CA ALA A 183 -3.31 16.47 -4.91
C ALA A 183 -4.79 16.73 -4.59
N LYS A 184 -5.14 16.88 -3.30
CA LYS A 184 -6.51 17.25 -2.88
C LYS A 184 -6.98 18.59 -3.43
N LYS A 185 -6.10 19.58 -3.57
CA LYS A 185 -6.42 20.88 -4.18
C LYS A 185 -6.65 20.78 -5.70
N LYS A 186 -6.23 19.68 -6.30
CA LYS A 186 -6.39 19.36 -7.73
C LYS A 186 -7.49 18.30 -7.97
N GLU A 187 -8.31 18.03 -6.94
CA GLU A 187 -9.44 17.07 -6.98
C GLU A 187 -9.04 15.63 -7.32
N LEU A 188 -7.73 15.29 -7.17
CA LEU A 188 -7.27 13.91 -7.29
C LEU A 188 -7.69 13.09 -6.07
N LEU A 189 -8.05 11.83 -6.29
CA LEU A 189 -8.17 10.85 -5.22
C LEU A 189 -6.79 10.53 -4.64
N THR A 190 -6.71 10.44 -3.32
CA THR A 190 -5.45 10.26 -2.60
C THR A 190 -5.48 9.00 -1.76
N LEU A 191 -4.49 8.14 -1.96
CA LEU A 191 -4.49 6.77 -1.44
C LEU A 191 -3.17 6.45 -0.72
N CYS A 192 -3.27 5.53 0.23
CA CYS A 192 -2.12 4.98 0.95
C CYS A 192 -2.28 3.46 1.12
N HIS A 193 -1.28 2.68 0.71
CA HIS A 193 -1.21 1.25 1.00
C HIS A 193 -0.06 1.01 1.98
N THR A 194 -0.39 0.62 3.21
CA THR A 194 0.55 0.58 4.34
C THR A 194 0.55 -0.77 5.07
N ASN A 195 1.64 -1.07 5.73
CA ASN A 195 1.73 -2.19 6.67
C ASN A 195 1.05 -1.92 8.03
N GLY A 196 0.48 -0.74 8.22
CA GLY A 196 -0.24 -0.35 9.42
C GLY A 196 0.66 -0.03 10.63
N GLY A 197 1.97 0.13 10.44
CA GLY A 197 2.91 0.40 11.54
C GLY A 197 3.06 1.88 11.90
N MET A 198 2.32 2.78 11.28
CA MET A 198 2.31 4.22 11.60
C MET A 198 1.71 4.45 13.00
N ALA A 199 2.21 5.43 13.75
CA ALA A 199 1.64 5.79 15.03
C ALA A 199 0.31 6.54 14.85
N ARG A 200 -0.55 6.54 15.89
CA ARG A 200 -1.91 7.11 15.81
C ARG A 200 -1.91 8.58 15.40
N THR A 201 -1.08 9.42 16.03
CA THR A 201 -1.05 10.88 15.75
C THR A 201 -0.69 11.20 14.31
N PRO A 202 0.42 10.70 13.72
CA PRO A 202 0.70 10.91 12.30
C PRO A 202 -0.37 10.32 11.37
N MET A 203 -0.99 9.18 11.72
CA MET A 203 -2.07 8.61 10.93
C MET A 203 -3.29 9.54 10.90
N ILE A 204 -3.72 10.07 12.04
CA ILE A 204 -4.84 11.03 12.11
C ILE A 204 -4.55 12.27 11.27
N GLU A 205 -3.32 12.79 11.31
CA GLU A 205 -2.93 13.96 10.53
C GLU A 205 -3.01 13.68 9.02
N LEU A 206 -2.52 12.53 8.60
CA LEU A 206 -2.54 12.10 7.20
C LEU A 206 -3.98 11.86 6.69
N LEU A 207 -4.84 11.25 7.51
CA LEU A 207 -6.23 10.94 7.15
C LEU A 207 -7.07 12.19 6.82
N LYS A 208 -6.65 13.39 7.20
CA LYS A 208 -7.30 14.64 6.78
C LYS A 208 -7.29 14.80 5.26
N PHE A 209 -6.32 14.23 4.58
CA PHE A 209 -6.08 14.40 3.15
C PHE A 209 -6.26 13.10 2.34
N LEU A 210 -6.39 11.93 2.96
CA LEU A 210 -6.63 10.67 2.27
C LEU A 210 -8.11 10.43 2.00
N ASP A 211 -8.41 9.78 0.87
CA ASP A 211 -9.73 9.26 0.52
C ASP A 211 -9.86 7.78 0.86
N GLY A 212 -8.78 7.02 0.70
CA GLY A 212 -8.76 5.59 0.99
C GLY A 212 -7.41 5.07 1.48
N VAL A 213 -7.48 4.00 2.26
CA VAL A 213 -6.30 3.31 2.79
C VAL A 213 -6.46 1.80 2.61
N THR A 214 -5.45 1.15 2.04
CA THR A 214 -5.29 -0.30 2.08
C THR A 214 -4.30 -0.66 3.18
N VAL A 215 -4.64 -1.61 4.04
CA VAL A 215 -3.77 -2.06 5.13
C VAL A 215 -3.44 -3.54 4.99
N ASP A 216 -2.16 -3.87 5.01
CA ASP A 216 -1.70 -5.25 5.11
C ASP A 216 -1.85 -5.78 6.55
N LEU A 217 -2.93 -6.47 6.86
CA LEU A 217 -3.05 -7.28 8.06
C LEU A 217 -2.44 -8.66 7.79
N LYS A 218 -1.12 -8.76 8.00
CA LYS A 218 -0.31 -9.89 7.52
C LYS A 218 -0.60 -11.22 8.24
N SER A 219 -1.08 -11.17 9.47
CA SER A 219 -1.49 -12.33 10.29
C SER A 219 -2.27 -11.84 11.51
N PHE A 220 -2.94 -12.75 12.20
CA PHE A 220 -3.55 -12.48 13.51
C PHE A 220 -2.75 -13.08 14.67
N SER A 221 -1.52 -13.51 14.39
CA SER A 221 -0.55 -14.07 15.33
C SER A 221 0.53 -13.06 15.71
N PRO A 222 0.67 -12.68 17.00
CA PRO A 222 1.80 -11.86 17.47
C PRO A 222 3.17 -12.49 17.14
N LYS A 223 3.26 -13.82 17.21
CA LYS A 223 4.49 -14.58 16.91
C LYS A 223 4.88 -14.38 15.43
N PHE A 224 3.92 -14.45 14.50
CA PHE A 224 4.20 -14.18 13.09
C PHE A 224 4.77 -12.76 12.89
N TYR A 225 4.17 -11.77 13.52
CA TYR A 225 4.67 -10.38 13.40
C TYR A 225 6.10 -10.25 13.94
N GLN A 226 6.39 -10.87 15.08
CA GLN A 226 7.72 -10.81 15.68
C GLN A 226 8.78 -11.53 14.85
N GLU A 227 8.53 -12.78 14.45
CA GLU A 227 9.53 -13.66 13.83
C GLU A 227 9.66 -13.48 12.32
N ILE A 228 8.54 -13.14 11.64
CA ILE A 228 8.48 -13.09 10.18
C ILE A 228 8.59 -11.66 9.64
N SER A 229 8.02 -10.70 10.36
CA SER A 229 7.97 -9.29 9.92
C SER A 229 8.84 -8.35 10.75
N GLU A 230 9.45 -8.83 11.85
CA GLU A 230 10.14 -8.01 12.85
C GLU A 230 9.29 -6.81 13.26
N ALA A 231 8.03 -7.04 13.59
CA ALA A 231 7.04 -6.03 13.89
C ALA A 231 6.13 -6.43 15.07
N LYS A 232 5.06 -5.68 15.28
CA LYS A 232 4.05 -5.95 16.33
C LYS A 232 2.66 -5.92 15.71
N LEU A 233 1.78 -6.86 16.09
CA LEU A 233 0.39 -6.91 15.64
C LEU A 233 -0.44 -5.73 16.19
N GLN A 234 -0.32 -5.43 17.47
CA GLN A 234 -1.19 -4.46 18.15
C GLN A 234 -1.20 -3.06 17.48
N PRO A 235 -0.06 -2.46 17.09
CA PRO A 235 -0.06 -1.19 16.36
C PRO A 235 -0.85 -1.24 15.04
N VAL A 236 -0.83 -2.37 14.33
CA VAL A 236 -1.58 -2.54 13.08
C VAL A 236 -3.08 -2.55 13.34
N LEU A 237 -3.52 -3.25 14.41
CA LEU A 237 -4.92 -3.25 14.82
C LEU A 237 -5.41 -1.86 15.25
N GLU A 238 -4.56 -1.10 15.94
CA GLU A 238 -4.85 0.30 16.32
C GLU A 238 -4.96 1.22 15.09
N THR A 239 -4.08 1.06 14.12
CA THR A 239 -4.14 1.79 12.85
C THR A 239 -5.44 1.50 12.10
N LEU A 240 -5.84 0.23 11.98
CA LEU A 240 -7.11 -0.17 11.35
C LEU A 240 -8.31 0.49 12.03
N LYS A 241 -8.37 0.49 13.38
CA LYS A 241 -9.43 1.18 14.12
C LYS A 241 -9.41 2.68 13.86
N THR A 242 -8.24 3.31 13.88
CA THR A 242 -8.09 4.75 13.63
C THR A 242 -8.60 5.14 12.25
N ILE A 243 -8.30 4.35 11.21
CA ILE A 243 -8.81 4.58 9.85
C ILE A 243 -10.33 4.42 9.83
N ARG A 244 -10.89 3.38 10.46
CA ARG A 244 -12.33 3.15 10.53
C ARG A 244 -13.05 4.30 11.23
N GLU A 245 -12.53 4.78 12.36
CA GLU A 245 -13.04 5.91 13.14
C GLU A 245 -13.07 7.22 12.33
N SER A 246 -12.14 7.39 11.39
CA SER A 246 -12.07 8.58 10.52
C SER A 246 -13.14 8.63 9.43
N GLY A 247 -13.87 7.53 9.19
CA GLY A 247 -14.85 7.41 8.13
C GLY A 247 -14.27 7.29 6.72
N LYS A 248 -12.95 7.17 6.58
CA LYS A 248 -12.28 7.00 5.27
C LYS A 248 -12.47 5.57 4.75
N HIS A 249 -12.39 5.41 3.43
CA HIS A 249 -12.48 4.08 2.83
C HIS A 249 -11.31 3.21 3.26
N LEU A 250 -11.59 1.97 3.64
CA LEU A 250 -10.62 1.00 4.15
C LEU A 250 -10.80 -0.33 3.45
N GLU A 251 -9.71 -0.87 2.88
CA GLU A 251 -9.64 -2.25 2.43
C GLU A 251 -8.46 -2.97 3.13
N ILE A 252 -8.59 -4.27 3.35
CA ILE A 252 -7.60 -5.08 4.07
C ILE A 252 -7.01 -6.12 3.14
N VAL A 253 -5.69 -6.29 3.20
CA VAL A 253 -4.97 -7.37 2.49
C VAL A 253 -4.37 -8.33 3.50
N ASN A 254 -4.61 -9.62 3.29
CA ASN A 254 -3.95 -10.70 4.01
C ASN A 254 -3.25 -11.63 3.01
N LEU A 255 -1.91 -11.56 2.96
CA LEU A 255 -1.10 -12.49 2.19
C LEU A 255 -1.01 -13.81 2.96
N ILE A 256 -1.60 -14.87 2.44
CA ILE A 256 -1.54 -16.19 3.07
C ILE A 256 -0.26 -16.90 2.63
N ILE A 257 0.53 -17.34 3.61
CA ILE A 257 1.82 -18.01 3.42
C ILE A 257 1.72 -19.41 4.02
N PRO A 258 1.92 -20.48 3.23
CA PRO A 258 1.82 -21.86 3.71
C PRO A 258 2.66 -22.10 4.97
N THR A 259 2.08 -22.81 5.93
CA THR A 259 2.67 -23.21 7.23
C THR A 259 2.95 -22.06 8.22
N LEU A 260 2.74 -20.80 7.84
CA LEU A 260 3.09 -19.65 8.69
C LEU A 260 1.87 -18.88 9.21
N ASN A 261 0.87 -18.64 8.35
CA ASN A 261 -0.35 -17.92 8.71
C ASN A 261 -1.60 -18.45 7.99
N ASP A 262 -1.54 -19.69 7.51
CA ASP A 262 -2.62 -20.37 6.82
C ASP A 262 -3.51 -21.25 7.74
N ASP A 263 -3.31 -21.14 9.06
CA ASP A 263 -4.18 -21.77 10.05
C ASP A 263 -5.59 -21.15 10.02
N MET A 264 -6.61 -21.98 9.73
CA MET A 264 -8.00 -21.52 9.60
C MET A 264 -8.59 -21.03 10.93
N ALA A 265 -8.08 -21.48 12.09
CA ALA A 265 -8.53 -20.96 13.39
C ALA A 265 -8.05 -19.53 13.62
N ASP A 266 -6.83 -19.20 13.23
CA ASP A 266 -6.31 -17.84 13.32
C ASP A 266 -6.94 -16.90 12.27
N ILE A 267 -7.19 -17.39 11.05
CA ILE A 267 -7.97 -16.67 10.04
C ILE A 267 -9.37 -16.38 10.56
N ARG A 268 -10.02 -17.34 11.20
CA ARG A 268 -11.34 -17.16 11.83
C ARG A 268 -11.32 -16.07 12.90
N LYS A 269 -10.32 -16.06 13.80
CA LYS A 269 -10.16 -15.02 14.82
C LYS A 269 -10.00 -13.65 14.17
N MET A 270 -9.19 -13.53 13.12
CA MET A 270 -9.00 -12.31 12.34
C MET A 270 -10.32 -11.82 11.74
N CYS A 271 -11.07 -12.69 11.07
CA CYS A 271 -12.36 -12.34 10.46
C CYS A 271 -13.40 -11.87 11.50
N LYS A 272 -13.47 -12.54 12.65
CA LYS A 272 -14.32 -12.11 13.78
C LYS A 272 -13.94 -10.74 14.28
N TRP A 273 -12.62 -10.49 14.45
CA TRP A 273 -12.13 -9.21 14.90
C TRP A 273 -12.45 -8.09 13.90
N ILE A 274 -12.27 -8.34 12.59
CA ILE A 274 -12.63 -7.39 11.51
C ILE A 274 -14.12 -7.06 11.60
N GLY A 275 -14.98 -8.07 11.62
CA GLY A 275 -16.43 -7.87 11.68
C GLY A 275 -16.88 -7.07 12.92
N ALA A 276 -16.26 -7.32 14.08
CA ALA A 276 -16.59 -6.66 15.34
C ALA A 276 -16.06 -5.23 15.46
N ASN A 277 -14.86 -4.93 14.93
CA ASN A 277 -14.19 -3.64 15.14
C ASN A 277 -14.23 -2.71 13.91
N LEU A 278 -14.31 -3.25 12.70
CA LEU A 278 -14.26 -2.48 11.46
C LEU A 278 -15.58 -2.53 10.68
N GLY A 279 -16.41 -3.51 10.99
CA GLY A 279 -17.70 -3.76 10.32
C GLY A 279 -17.60 -4.84 9.25
N LYS A 280 -18.71 -5.59 9.09
CA LYS A 280 -18.82 -6.72 8.15
C LYS A 280 -18.74 -6.31 6.68
N GLU A 281 -18.80 -5.01 6.39
CA GLU A 281 -18.75 -4.45 5.05
C GLU A 281 -17.34 -4.04 4.61
N THR A 282 -16.35 -4.13 5.52
CA THR A 282 -14.95 -3.85 5.18
C THR A 282 -14.43 -4.92 4.23
N PRO A 283 -13.97 -4.55 3.02
CA PRO A 283 -13.43 -5.50 2.06
C PRO A 283 -12.14 -6.13 2.56
N ILE A 284 -12.01 -7.45 2.34
CA ILE A 284 -10.78 -8.19 2.63
C ILE A 284 -10.32 -8.98 1.41
N HIS A 285 -9.02 -8.92 1.13
CA HIS A 285 -8.36 -9.61 0.04
C HIS A 285 -7.41 -10.67 0.58
N PHE A 286 -7.75 -11.95 0.44
CA PHE A 286 -6.81 -13.05 0.66
C PHE A 286 -5.94 -13.21 -0.57
N THR A 287 -4.65 -12.91 -0.47
CA THR A 287 -3.73 -12.90 -1.62
C THR A 287 -2.79 -14.09 -1.59
N ARG A 288 -2.51 -14.62 -2.78
CA ARG A 288 -1.62 -15.75 -2.98
C ARG A 288 -0.16 -15.34 -2.77
N PHE A 289 0.54 -16.03 -1.89
CA PHE A 289 1.99 -15.93 -1.76
C PHE A 289 2.68 -16.62 -2.95
N SER A 290 3.76 -16.00 -3.43
CA SER A 290 4.73 -16.61 -4.33
C SER A 290 6.11 -16.54 -3.70
N PRO A 291 6.94 -17.63 -3.80
CA PRO A 291 8.27 -17.69 -3.19
C PRO A 291 9.15 -16.51 -3.57
N GLN A 292 9.61 -15.76 -2.57
CA GLN A 292 10.46 -14.59 -2.78
C GLN A 292 11.37 -14.30 -1.59
N TYR A 293 12.43 -13.52 -1.82
CA TYR A 293 13.37 -13.00 -0.85
C TYR A 293 13.95 -14.09 0.05
N LYS A 294 13.64 -14.09 1.35
CA LYS A 294 14.13 -15.08 2.33
C LYS A 294 13.22 -16.32 2.44
N MET A 295 12.16 -16.42 1.63
CA MET A 295 11.18 -17.50 1.68
C MET A 295 11.03 -18.21 0.34
N THR A 296 12.13 -18.41 -0.36
CA THR A 296 12.17 -19.16 -1.64
C THR A 296 12.01 -20.67 -1.47
N HIS A 297 12.14 -21.17 -0.24
CA HIS A 297 11.99 -22.58 0.12
C HIS A 297 10.53 -23.02 0.36
N LEU A 298 9.60 -22.08 0.51
CA LEU A 298 8.19 -22.39 0.69
C LEU A 298 7.48 -22.47 -0.68
N PRO A 299 6.49 -23.35 -0.83
CA PRO A 299 5.68 -23.39 -2.05
C PRO A 299 4.75 -22.18 -2.14
N PRO A 300 4.27 -21.82 -3.35
CA PRO A 300 3.19 -20.85 -3.48
C PRO A 300 1.92 -21.36 -2.80
N THR A 301 1.10 -20.43 -2.27
CA THR A 301 -0.14 -20.79 -1.60
C THR A 301 -1.06 -21.58 -2.53
N PRO A 302 -1.55 -22.78 -2.14
CA PRO A 302 -2.57 -23.48 -2.90
C PRO A 302 -3.85 -22.64 -3.03
N ILE A 303 -4.48 -22.65 -4.19
CA ILE A 303 -5.74 -21.90 -4.42
C ILE A 303 -6.81 -22.33 -3.43
N ARG A 304 -6.92 -23.64 -3.16
CA ARG A 304 -7.85 -24.20 -2.17
C ARG A 304 -7.71 -23.57 -0.78
N THR A 305 -6.49 -23.22 -0.34
CA THR A 305 -6.27 -22.56 0.95
C THR A 305 -6.88 -21.16 0.96
N LEU A 306 -6.77 -20.42 -0.16
CA LEU A 306 -7.39 -19.09 -0.31
C LEU A 306 -8.92 -19.20 -0.32
N GLU A 307 -9.47 -20.21 -0.99
CA GLU A 307 -10.91 -20.50 -1.03
C GLU A 307 -11.44 -20.86 0.36
N GLN A 308 -10.70 -21.67 1.13
CA GLN A 308 -11.05 -22.00 2.52
C GLN A 308 -11.04 -20.74 3.42
N ALA A 309 -10.07 -19.86 3.26
CA ALA A 309 -10.03 -18.58 3.98
C ALA A 309 -11.21 -17.68 3.60
N MET A 310 -11.55 -17.61 2.31
CA MET A 310 -12.72 -16.87 1.80
C MET A 310 -14.02 -17.42 2.40
N ASP A 311 -14.20 -18.73 2.41
CA ASP A 311 -15.39 -19.37 2.96
C ASP A 311 -15.48 -19.15 4.47
N MET A 312 -14.35 -19.18 5.19
CA MET A 312 -14.29 -18.87 6.61
C MET A 312 -14.73 -17.42 6.87
N ALA A 313 -14.22 -16.45 6.10
CA ALA A 313 -14.58 -15.05 6.23
C ALA A 313 -16.08 -14.81 5.98
N ARG A 314 -16.65 -15.45 4.96
CA ARG A 314 -18.09 -15.40 4.66
C ARG A 314 -18.94 -16.03 5.78
N LYS A 315 -18.50 -17.17 6.35
CA LYS A 315 -19.15 -17.78 7.52
C LYS A 315 -19.16 -16.88 8.75
N GLU A 316 -18.12 -16.06 8.94
CA GLU A 316 -18.07 -15.05 10.00
C GLU A 316 -18.84 -13.76 9.63
N GLY A 317 -19.48 -13.72 8.46
CA GLY A 317 -20.40 -12.69 8.01
C GLY A 317 -19.75 -11.52 7.28
N LEU A 318 -18.48 -11.61 6.87
CA LEU A 318 -17.87 -10.58 6.02
C LEU A 318 -18.50 -10.61 4.62
N LYS A 319 -18.93 -9.43 4.13
CA LYS A 319 -19.73 -9.32 2.91
C LYS A 319 -18.88 -9.27 1.62
N TYR A 320 -17.70 -8.67 1.69
CA TYR A 320 -16.83 -8.44 0.52
C TYR A 320 -15.48 -9.12 0.73
N VAL A 321 -15.38 -10.34 0.19
CA VAL A 321 -14.21 -11.19 0.34
C VAL A 321 -13.66 -11.57 -1.02
N TYR A 322 -12.42 -11.18 -1.27
CA TYR A 322 -11.73 -11.33 -2.54
C TYR A 322 -10.56 -12.30 -2.44
N VAL A 323 -10.21 -12.90 -3.58
CA VAL A 323 -9.00 -13.70 -3.76
C VAL A 323 -8.07 -12.97 -4.72
N GLY A 324 -6.91 -12.55 -4.25
CA GLY A 324 -5.91 -11.82 -5.03
C GLY A 324 -4.75 -12.69 -5.50
N ASN A 325 -3.98 -12.19 -6.49
CA ASN A 325 -2.82 -12.86 -7.09
C ASN A 325 -3.15 -14.22 -7.75
N VAL A 326 -4.41 -14.44 -8.14
CA VAL A 326 -4.87 -15.60 -8.91
C VAL A 326 -5.64 -15.11 -10.13
N VAL A 327 -5.04 -15.29 -11.30
CA VAL A 327 -5.63 -14.85 -12.58
C VAL A 327 -6.91 -15.63 -12.86
N GLY A 328 -8.00 -14.93 -13.21
CA GLY A 328 -9.26 -15.54 -13.62
C GLY A 328 -10.10 -16.14 -12.47
N HIS A 329 -9.68 -15.95 -11.21
CA HIS A 329 -10.47 -16.47 -10.09
C HIS A 329 -11.81 -15.72 -9.95
N PRO A 330 -12.96 -16.43 -9.81
CA PRO A 330 -14.28 -15.79 -9.71
C PRO A 330 -14.41 -14.75 -8.60
N ALA A 331 -13.70 -14.92 -7.48
CA ALA A 331 -13.68 -13.99 -6.38
C ALA A 331 -12.84 -12.72 -6.61
N ASN A 332 -12.35 -12.46 -7.83
CA ASN A 332 -11.89 -11.12 -8.24
C ASN A 332 -13.07 -10.18 -8.53
N ASN A 333 -14.24 -10.72 -8.80
CA ASN A 333 -15.44 -9.95 -9.09
C ASN A 333 -16.13 -9.47 -7.80
N THR A 334 -16.84 -8.35 -7.91
CA THR A 334 -17.72 -7.88 -6.82
C THR A 334 -19.14 -8.35 -7.06
N PHE A 335 -19.74 -8.97 -6.02
CA PHE A 335 -21.12 -9.43 -6.04
C PHE A 335 -21.97 -8.68 -5.02
N CYS A 336 -23.25 -8.52 -5.34
CA CYS A 336 -24.21 -7.96 -4.40
C CYS A 336 -24.41 -8.91 -3.20
N PRO A 337 -24.24 -8.44 -1.95
CA PRO A 337 -24.39 -9.30 -0.78
C PRO A 337 -25.82 -9.74 -0.51
N LYS A 338 -26.82 -9.09 -1.13
CA LYS A 338 -28.26 -9.39 -0.95
C LYS A 338 -28.80 -10.34 -2.01
N CYS A 339 -28.51 -10.11 -3.30
CA CYS A 339 -29.10 -10.87 -4.40
C CYS A 339 -28.07 -11.64 -5.24
N ASN A 340 -26.81 -11.60 -4.88
CA ASN A 340 -25.70 -12.27 -5.54
C ASN A 340 -25.48 -11.88 -7.03
N LYS A 341 -26.07 -10.76 -7.49
CA LYS A 341 -25.81 -10.22 -8.83
C LYS A 341 -24.34 -9.81 -8.93
N LYS A 342 -23.67 -10.20 -10.02
CA LYS A 342 -22.33 -9.71 -10.33
C LYS A 342 -22.42 -8.22 -10.65
N LEU A 343 -21.70 -7.39 -9.89
CA LEU A 343 -21.73 -5.93 -9.96
C LEU A 343 -20.51 -5.37 -10.68
N ILE A 344 -19.32 -5.91 -10.41
CA ILE A 344 -18.08 -5.48 -11.06
C ILE A 344 -17.35 -6.72 -11.54
N GLU A 345 -17.09 -6.76 -12.84
CA GLU A 345 -16.36 -7.85 -13.49
C GLU A 345 -14.90 -7.48 -13.64
N ARG A 346 -14.01 -8.37 -13.19
CA ARG A 346 -12.57 -8.18 -13.29
C ARG A 346 -11.87 -9.40 -13.86
N SER A 347 -10.83 -9.13 -14.64
CA SER A 347 -9.83 -10.13 -15.01
C SER A 347 -8.49 -9.69 -14.42
N HIS A 348 -8.06 -10.36 -13.36
CA HIS A 348 -6.89 -9.98 -12.57
C HIS A 348 -7.02 -8.54 -12.04
N PHE A 349 -6.17 -7.60 -12.46
CA PHE A 349 -6.21 -6.20 -12.05
C PHE A 349 -6.94 -5.28 -13.05
N ILE A 350 -7.63 -5.84 -14.03
CA ILE A 350 -8.34 -5.06 -15.05
C ILE A 350 -9.84 -5.15 -14.78
N MET A 351 -10.48 -4.00 -14.59
CA MET A 351 -11.94 -3.90 -14.57
C MET A 351 -12.47 -4.04 -16.00
N LEU A 352 -13.36 -5.02 -16.22
CA LEU A 352 -13.97 -5.29 -17.50
C LEU A 352 -15.34 -4.60 -17.64
N LYS A 353 -16.16 -4.68 -16.58
CA LYS A 353 -17.51 -4.09 -16.55
C LYS A 353 -17.87 -3.62 -15.15
N ASN A 354 -18.52 -2.48 -15.06
CA ASN A 354 -19.13 -1.97 -13.85
C ASN A 354 -20.64 -1.81 -14.08
N HIS A 355 -21.45 -2.54 -13.33
CA HIS A 355 -22.91 -2.55 -13.42
C HIS A 355 -23.58 -1.72 -12.31
N LEU A 356 -22.81 -1.15 -11.38
CA LEU A 356 -23.38 -0.31 -10.33
C LEU A 356 -24.08 0.91 -10.91
N LYS A 357 -25.19 1.29 -10.31
CA LYS A 357 -25.91 2.54 -10.60
C LYS A 357 -25.92 3.40 -9.35
N ASN A 358 -25.19 4.52 -9.38
CA ASN A 358 -25.05 5.42 -8.23
C ASN A 358 -24.66 4.70 -6.93
N GLY A 359 -23.69 3.77 -7.01
CA GLY A 359 -23.24 2.97 -5.89
C GLY A 359 -24.22 1.89 -5.40
N CYS A 360 -25.29 1.60 -6.15
CA CYS A 360 -26.30 0.61 -5.79
C CYS A 360 -26.36 -0.56 -6.78
N CYS A 361 -26.82 -1.72 -6.30
CA CYS A 361 -27.12 -2.88 -7.12
C CYS A 361 -28.29 -2.58 -8.06
N PRO A 362 -28.16 -2.75 -9.39
CA PRO A 362 -29.23 -2.44 -10.34
C PRO A 362 -30.44 -3.39 -10.24
N THR A 363 -30.30 -4.53 -9.55
CA THR A 363 -31.35 -5.54 -9.44
C THR A 363 -32.19 -5.39 -8.17
N CYS A 364 -31.57 -5.12 -7.02
CA CYS A 364 -32.28 -5.10 -5.72
C CYS A 364 -32.09 -3.79 -4.95
N ASN A 365 -31.45 -2.81 -5.55
CA ASN A 365 -31.17 -1.47 -5.00
C ASN A 365 -30.36 -1.48 -3.68
N GLU A 366 -29.66 -2.58 -3.36
CA GLU A 366 -28.77 -2.63 -2.21
C GLU A 366 -27.61 -1.65 -2.40
N LYS A 367 -27.39 -0.79 -1.39
CA LYS A 367 -26.26 0.16 -1.40
C LYS A 367 -24.94 -0.58 -1.14
N ILE A 368 -23.98 -0.39 -2.01
CA ILE A 368 -22.66 -1.01 -1.91
C ILE A 368 -21.70 0.02 -1.31
N PRO A 369 -21.08 -0.26 -0.15
CA PRO A 369 -20.09 0.62 0.45
C PRO A 369 -18.88 0.81 -0.47
N GLY A 370 -18.41 2.04 -0.61
CA GLY A 370 -17.28 2.38 -1.47
C GLY A 370 -17.33 3.85 -1.94
N VAL A 371 -16.36 4.22 -2.75
CA VAL A 371 -16.29 5.49 -3.50
C VAL A 371 -16.51 5.14 -4.96
N TRP A 372 -17.58 5.67 -5.58
CA TRP A 372 -18.02 5.21 -6.91
C TRP A 372 -17.99 6.31 -7.99
N ASN A 373 -17.77 7.55 -7.60
CA ASN A 373 -17.69 8.74 -8.45
C ASN A 373 -16.38 9.48 -8.19
#